data_a1c29ed38f8b1c838cdd34762931d8b4
#
_entry.id   a1c29ed38f8b1c838cdd34762931d8b4
#
_cell.length_a   1.000
_cell.length_b   1.000
_cell.length_c   1.000
_cell.angle_alpha   90.00
_cell.angle_beta   90.00
_cell.angle_gamma   90.00
#
_symmetry.space_group_name_H-M   'P 1'
#
loop_
_entity.id
_entity.type
_entity.pdbx_description
1 polymer ?
#
loop_
_entity_poly.entity_id
_entity_poly.type
_entity_poly.pdbx_seq_one_letter_code
_entity_poly.pdbx_strand_id
1 'polypeptide(L)'
;MKVAQHTTYNKNNITLNITEIAKPSITDKEVLVKVTAAGVNPLDNMISRGEVKVIVPYKLPQTAGNEVVGIIEETGRQVKNLKVGDRVFGRLPLNHIGAFAEYVAVDSQALAKVPDYLSDEEAAAVPLTALTIMQALELMGAQAGKTI
;
A
#
# COMPACT_ATOMS: atom_id res chain seq x y z
N MET A 1 0.09 -10.86 14.60
CA MET A 1 1.09 -10.26 13.70
C MET A 1 1.48 -8.88 14.17
N LYS A 2 2.74 -8.48 13.94
CA LYS A 2 3.22 -7.14 14.27
C LYS A 2 2.77 -6.13 13.24
N VAL A 3 2.39 -4.93 13.70
CA VAL A 3 1.97 -3.80 12.87
C VAL A 3 2.48 -2.48 13.46
N ALA A 4 2.66 -1.47 12.59
CA ALA A 4 2.94 -0.11 13.01
C ALA A 4 1.68 0.75 12.83
N GLN A 5 1.16 1.31 13.93
CA GLN A 5 -0.13 1.99 13.97
C GLN A 5 -0.02 3.44 14.40
N HIS A 6 -0.86 4.28 13.77
CA HIS A 6 -1.23 5.57 14.33
C HIS A 6 -2.27 5.36 15.42
N THR A 7 -2.02 5.88 16.61
CA THR A 7 -2.99 5.90 17.71
C THR A 7 -3.62 7.29 17.89
N THR A 8 -2.94 8.32 17.39
CA THR A 8 -3.40 9.72 17.41
C THR A 8 -2.91 10.44 16.16
N TYR A 9 -3.60 11.50 15.76
CA TYR A 9 -3.07 12.46 14.80
C TYR A 9 -2.16 13.47 15.51
N ASN A 10 -0.94 13.67 15.02
CA ASN A 10 -0.02 14.64 15.62
C ASN A 10 0.75 15.41 14.54
N LYS A 11 0.56 16.73 14.51
CA LYS A 11 1.19 17.60 13.52
C LYS A 11 2.69 17.80 13.74
N ASN A 12 3.16 17.69 14.99
CA ASN A 12 4.50 18.07 15.38
C ASN A 12 5.43 16.86 15.58
N ASN A 13 4.87 15.70 15.86
CA ASN A 13 5.64 14.49 16.12
C ASN A 13 4.91 13.25 15.56
N ILE A 14 5.39 12.78 14.44
CA ILE A 14 4.86 11.57 13.80
C ILE A 14 5.46 10.36 14.53
N THR A 15 4.61 9.63 15.25
CA THR A 15 5.01 8.42 15.97
C THR A 15 4.08 7.28 15.58
N LEU A 16 4.67 6.14 15.21
CA LEU A 16 3.95 4.89 15.02
C LEU A 16 4.23 3.97 16.22
N ASN A 17 3.17 3.37 16.73
CA ASN A 17 3.27 2.39 17.81
C ASN A 17 3.33 0.98 17.21
N ILE A 18 4.32 0.21 17.59
CA ILE A 18 4.40 -1.21 17.23
C ILE A 18 3.50 -1.98 18.18
N THR A 19 2.52 -2.68 17.62
CA THR A 19 1.55 -3.49 18.37
C THR A 19 1.37 -4.86 17.71
N GLU A 20 0.70 -5.76 18.40
CA GLU A 20 0.31 -7.05 17.85
C GLU A 20 -1.21 -7.12 17.67
N ILE A 21 -1.65 -7.52 16.48
CA ILE A 21 -3.06 -7.74 16.15
C ILE A 21 -3.25 -9.11 15.51
N ALA A 22 -4.50 -9.54 15.37
CA ALA A 22 -4.82 -10.75 14.63
C ALA A 22 -4.41 -10.60 13.14
N LYS A 23 -4.00 -11.70 12.50
CA LYS A 23 -3.79 -11.75 11.05
C LYS A 23 -5.13 -11.47 10.35
N PRO A 24 -5.18 -10.60 9.32
CA PRO A 24 -6.42 -10.27 8.65
C PRO A 24 -6.99 -11.47 7.89
N SER A 25 -8.31 -11.60 7.87
CA SER A 25 -9.02 -12.49 6.96
C SER A 25 -9.24 -11.79 5.62
N ILE A 26 -9.28 -12.57 4.54
CA ILE A 26 -9.54 -12.06 3.20
C ILE A 26 -10.99 -12.29 2.78
N THR A 27 -11.50 -11.42 1.91
CA THR A 27 -12.75 -11.60 1.18
C THR A 27 -12.52 -12.40 -0.10
N ASP A 28 -13.60 -12.73 -0.83
CA ASP A 28 -13.50 -13.49 -2.09
C ASP A 28 -12.67 -12.78 -3.19
N LYS A 29 -12.51 -11.46 -3.13
CA LYS A 29 -11.77 -10.66 -4.12
C LYS A 29 -10.36 -10.29 -3.69
N GLU A 30 -10.02 -10.51 -2.42
CA GLU A 30 -8.73 -10.13 -1.86
C GLU A 30 -7.73 -11.27 -1.88
N VAL A 31 -6.47 -10.89 -1.73
CA VAL A 31 -5.36 -11.80 -1.44
C VAL A 31 -4.73 -11.40 -0.12
N LEU A 32 -4.18 -12.38 0.59
CA LEU A 32 -3.35 -12.14 1.76
C LEU A 32 -1.90 -12.06 1.33
N VAL A 33 -1.30 -10.92 1.52
CA VAL A 33 0.11 -10.67 1.18
C VAL A 33 0.95 -10.72 2.45
N LYS A 34 1.96 -11.59 2.47
CA LYS A 34 3.06 -11.54 3.43
C LYS A 34 4.01 -10.46 2.99
N VAL A 35 4.09 -9.38 3.75
CA VAL A 35 4.85 -8.18 3.38
C VAL A 35 6.35 -8.44 3.50
N THR A 36 7.10 -8.13 2.47
CA THR A 36 8.58 -8.20 2.45
C THR A 36 9.21 -6.81 2.45
N ALA A 37 8.54 -5.83 1.84
CA ALA A 37 8.95 -4.43 1.88
C ALA A 37 7.73 -3.50 1.76
N ALA A 38 7.85 -2.27 2.24
CA ALA A 38 6.82 -1.24 2.13
C ALA A 38 7.46 0.13 1.93
N GLY A 39 6.97 0.89 0.96
CA GLY A 39 7.43 2.24 0.68
C GLY A 39 6.88 3.24 1.70
N VAL A 40 7.68 4.24 2.05
CA VAL A 40 7.26 5.38 2.87
C VAL A 40 7.17 6.63 1.99
N ASN A 41 6.01 7.26 2.00
CA ASN A 41 5.69 8.39 1.14
C ASN A 41 5.29 9.65 1.94
N PRO A 42 5.38 10.85 1.36
CA PRO A 42 4.84 12.06 1.99
C PRO A 42 3.38 11.92 2.43
N LEU A 43 2.58 11.12 1.71
CA LEU A 43 1.20 10.83 2.04
C LEU A 43 1.05 10.13 3.40
N ASP A 44 1.96 9.22 3.78
CA ASP A 44 1.95 8.56 5.09
C ASP A 44 2.10 9.60 6.22
N ASN A 45 2.97 10.59 6.01
CA ASN A 45 3.15 11.69 6.94
C ASN A 45 1.91 12.61 7.01
N MET A 46 1.28 12.91 5.87
CA MET A 46 0.04 13.71 5.83
C MET A 46 -1.10 12.99 6.58
N ILE A 47 -1.21 11.68 6.42
CA ILE A 47 -2.17 10.86 7.18
C ILE A 47 -1.87 10.95 8.67
N SER A 48 -0.61 10.76 9.07
CA SER A 48 -0.18 10.80 10.48
C SER A 48 -0.47 12.15 11.14
N ARG A 49 -0.33 13.24 10.40
CA ARG A 49 -0.64 14.60 10.86
C ARG A 49 -2.13 14.93 10.82
N GLY A 50 -2.96 14.07 10.23
CA GLY A 50 -4.40 14.26 10.08
C GLY A 50 -4.78 15.28 9.01
N GLU A 51 -3.87 15.61 8.08
CA GLU A 51 -4.11 16.58 7.01
C GLU A 51 -5.14 16.08 5.99
N VAL A 52 -5.26 14.78 5.80
CA VAL A 52 -6.21 14.15 4.88
C VAL A 52 -7.49 13.65 5.55
N LYS A 53 -7.67 13.85 6.86
CA LYS A 53 -8.81 13.31 7.62
C LYS A 53 -10.18 13.80 7.15
N VAL A 54 -10.24 14.94 6.48
CA VAL A 54 -11.49 15.48 5.92
C VAL A 54 -11.92 14.67 4.68
N ILE A 55 -10.95 14.12 3.95
CA ILE A 55 -11.19 13.30 2.74
C ILE A 55 -11.38 11.84 3.14
N VAL A 56 -10.51 11.33 4.01
CA VAL A 56 -10.55 9.94 4.51
C VAL A 56 -10.42 9.95 6.04
N PRO A 57 -11.54 9.88 6.77
CA PRO A 57 -11.53 9.82 8.23
C PRO A 57 -11.19 8.40 8.71
N TYR A 58 -9.93 8.13 9.04
CA TYR A 58 -9.55 6.85 9.61
C TYR A 58 -10.06 6.70 11.05
N LYS A 59 -10.52 5.49 11.38
CA LYS A 59 -10.72 5.07 12.78
C LYS A 59 -9.37 4.69 13.38
N LEU A 60 -9.00 5.35 14.46
CA LEU A 60 -7.78 5.03 15.21
C LEU A 60 -8.05 3.96 16.29
N PRO A 61 -7.10 3.04 16.55
CA PRO A 61 -5.81 2.92 15.91
C PRO A 61 -5.88 2.41 14.47
N GLN A 62 -5.07 2.96 13.56
CA GLN A 62 -5.00 2.57 12.16
C GLN A 62 -3.59 2.10 11.80
N THR A 63 -3.46 0.92 11.20
CA THR A 63 -2.19 0.45 10.63
C THR A 63 -1.77 1.34 9.47
N ALA A 64 -0.54 1.83 9.50
CA ALA A 64 0.01 2.74 8.51
C ALA A 64 0.49 2.02 7.24
N GLY A 65 0.87 2.81 6.23
CA GLY A 65 1.49 2.34 4.99
C GLY A 65 0.52 2.25 3.82
N ASN A 66 0.91 2.89 2.72
CA ASN A 66 0.11 2.99 1.49
C ASN A 66 0.64 2.13 0.34
N GLU A 67 1.83 1.57 0.47
CA GLU A 67 2.56 0.89 -0.60
C GLU A 67 3.15 -0.42 -0.08
N VAL A 68 2.98 -1.50 -0.83
CA VAL A 68 3.33 -2.85 -0.39
C VAL A 68 4.06 -3.62 -1.47
N VAL A 69 5.04 -4.42 -1.05
CA VAL A 69 5.62 -5.55 -1.80
C VAL A 69 5.55 -6.78 -0.91
N GLY A 70 5.28 -7.92 -1.50
CA GLY A 70 5.27 -9.17 -0.75
C GLY A 70 4.89 -10.38 -1.59
N ILE A 71 4.69 -11.48 -0.89
CA ILE A 71 4.35 -12.77 -1.49
C ILE A 71 2.93 -13.15 -1.07
N ILE A 72 2.11 -13.56 -2.03
CA ILE A 72 0.75 -14.01 -1.76
C ILE A 72 0.77 -15.33 -0.98
N GLU A 73 0.16 -15.37 0.19
CA GLU A 73 -0.04 -16.59 1.00
C GLU A 73 -1.44 -17.22 0.83
N GLU A 74 -2.46 -16.38 0.61
CA GLU A 74 -3.84 -16.86 0.41
C GLU A 74 -4.53 -16.05 -0.70
N THR A 75 -5.46 -16.69 -1.42
CA THR A 75 -6.27 -16.03 -2.46
C THR A 75 -7.76 -16.25 -2.22
N GLY A 76 -8.56 -15.20 -2.40
CA GLY A 76 -10.00 -15.29 -2.41
C GLY A 76 -10.53 -16.06 -3.62
N ARG A 77 -11.75 -16.60 -3.52
CA ARG A 77 -12.33 -17.51 -4.53
C ARG A 77 -12.55 -16.86 -5.90
N GLN A 78 -12.67 -15.55 -5.95
CA GLN A 78 -12.91 -14.79 -7.19
C GLN A 78 -11.61 -14.26 -7.82
N VAL A 79 -10.47 -14.43 -7.19
CA VAL A 79 -9.16 -14.02 -7.71
C VAL A 79 -8.75 -15.00 -8.81
N LYS A 80 -8.49 -14.49 -10.04
CA LYS A 80 -8.15 -15.33 -11.20
C LYS A 80 -6.77 -15.05 -11.79
N ASN A 81 -6.27 -13.84 -11.60
CA ASN A 81 -5.04 -13.33 -12.22
C ASN A 81 -3.79 -13.45 -11.36
N LEU A 82 -3.98 -13.78 -10.08
CA LEU A 82 -2.93 -13.95 -9.09
C LEU A 82 -3.08 -15.29 -8.37
N LYS A 83 -1.99 -15.85 -7.88
CA LYS A 83 -1.96 -17.14 -7.15
C LYS A 83 -1.02 -17.09 -5.96
N VAL A 84 -1.17 -18.04 -5.06
CA VAL A 84 -0.24 -18.25 -3.93
C VAL A 84 1.18 -18.44 -4.46
N GLY A 85 2.14 -17.76 -3.83
CA GLY A 85 3.54 -17.72 -4.22
C GLY A 85 3.89 -16.61 -5.23
N ASP A 86 2.91 -15.93 -5.83
CA ASP A 86 3.20 -14.77 -6.69
C ASP A 86 3.80 -13.65 -5.85
N ARG A 87 4.88 -13.04 -6.36
CA ARG A 87 5.51 -11.85 -5.81
C ARG A 87 4.82 -10.63 -6.40
N VAL A 88 4.22 -9.80 -5.55
CA VAL A 88 3.33 -8.71 -5.96
C VAL A 88 3.70 -7.40 -5.30
N PHE A 89 3.34 -6.31 -5.96
CA PHE A 89 3.44 -4.96 -5.44
C PHE A 89 2.20 -4.15 -5.78
N GLY A 90 1.95 -3.08 -5.03
CA GLY A 90 0.85 -2.20 -5.32
C GLY A 90 0.71 -1.04 -4.35
N ARG A 91 -0.06 -0.06 -4.78
CA ARG A 91 -0.50 1.06 -3.96
C ARG A 91 -1.87 0.71 -3.39
N LEU A 92 -1.98 0.70 -2.06
CA LEU A 92 -3.23 0.41 -1.37
C LEU A 92 -4.25 1.54 -1.54
N PRO A 93 -5.55 1.24 -1.69
CA PRO A 93 -6.59 2.25 -1.68
C PRO A 93 -6.55 3.08 -0.39
N LEU A 94 -6.79 4.40 -0.48
CA LEU A 94 -6.74 5.30 0.68
C LEU A 94 -7.65 4.88 1.83
N ASN A 95 -8.79 4.30 1.52
CA ASN A 95 -9.74 3.81 2.52
C ASN A 95 -9.38 2.43 3.10
N HIS A 96 -8.30 1.80 2.63
CA HIS A 96 -7.87 0.46 3.03
C HIS A 96 -6.33 0.35 3.06
N ILE A 97 -5.69 1.23 3.82
CA ILE A 97 -4.23 1.24 4.03
C ILE A 97 -3.83 0.24 5.11
N GLY A 98 -2.53 -0.11 5.19
CA GLY A 98 -2.03 -0.99 6.24
C GLY A 98 -0.80 -1.80 5.88
N ALA A 99 0.06 -1.29 4.99
CA ALA A 99 1.26 -1.98 4.51
C ALA A 99 2.38 -2.10 5.56
N PHE A 100 2.37 -1.28 6.63
CA PHE A 100 3.37 -1.38 7.69
C PHE A 100 2.99 -2.47 8.69
N ALA A 101 2.94 -3.69 8.21
CA ALA A 101 2.50 -4.89 8.90
C ALA A 101 3.24 -6.13 8.36
N GLU A 102 3.21 -7.25 9.09
CA GLU A 102 3.72 -8.52 8.56
C GLU A 102 2.82 -9.10 7.46
N TYR A 103 1.51 -8.79 7.51
CA TYR A 103 0.52 -9.24 6.53
C TYR A 103 -0.50 -8.13 6.26
N VAL A 104 -0.98 -8.09 5.02
CA VAL A 104 -2.08 -7.20 4.62
C VAL A 104 -3.04 -7.94 3.68
N ALA A 105 -4.35 -7.72 3.87
CA ALA A 105 -5.37 -8.14 2.92
C ALA A 105 -5.55 -7.04 1.88
N VAL A 106 -5.49 -7.39 0.59
CA VAL A 106 -5.51 -6.42 -0.52
C VAL A 106 -6.42 -6.92 -1.62
N ASP A 107 -7.26 -6.02 -2.16
CA ASP A 107 -8.02 -6.33 -3.38
C ASP A 107 -7.04 -6.68 -4.52
N SER A 108 -7.25 -7.81 -5.15
CA SER A 108 -6.37 -8.33 -6.19
C SER A 108 -6.20 -7.39 -7.39
N GLN A 109 -7.15 -6.47 -7.61
CA GLN A 109 -7.07 -5.45 -8.66
C GLN A 109 -6.10 -4.31 -8.33
N ALA A 110 -5.74 -4.11 -7.08
CA ALA A 110 -4.77 -3.10 -6.66
C ALA A 110 -3.31 -3.59 -6.76
N LEU A 111 -3.11 -4.84 -7.19
CA LEU A 111 -1.81 -5.49 -7.24
C LEU A 111 -1.39 -5.86 -8.66
N ALA A 112 -0.08 -5.78 -8.89
CA ALA A 112 0.58 -6.31 -10.07
C ALA A 112 1.73 -7.25 -9.65
N LYS A 113 2.20 -8.10 -10.56
CA LYS A 113 3.40 -8.92 -10.33
C LYS A 113 4.64 -8.04 -10.40
N VAL A 114 5.54 -8.23 -9.45
CA VAL A 114 6.85 -7.56 -9.46
C VAL A 114 7.69 -8.13 -10.61
N PRO A 115 8.28 -7.27 -11.46
CA PRO A 115 9.25 -7.72 -12.45
C PRO A 115 10.45 -8.42 -11.79
N ASP A 116 10.98 -9.47 -12.43
CA ASP A 116 12.04 -10.30 -11.85
C ASP A 116 13.36 -9.54 -11.62
N TYR A 117 13.59 -8.45 -12.35
CA TYR A 117 14.81 -7.65 -12.25
C TYR A 117 14.80 -6.63 -11.09
N LEU A 118 13.68 -6.42 -10.41
CA LEU A 118 13.59 -5.53 -9.24
C LEU A 118 13.77 -6.33 -7.95
N SER A 119 14.53 -5.80 -7.00
CA SER A 119 14.49 -6.25 -5.61
C SER A 119 13.16 -5.86 -4.95
N ASP A 120 12.89 -6.37 -3.75
CA ASP A 120 11.66 -6.00 -3.02
C ASP A 120 11.70 -4.53 -2.58
N GLU A 121 12.88 -4.04 -2.18
CA GLU A 121 13.10 -2.65 -1.78
C GLU A 121 12.93 -1.68 -2.97
N GLU A 122 13.47 -2.02 -4.14
CA GLU A 122 13.29 -1.24 -5.37
C GLU A 122 11.81 -1.25 -5.79
N ALA A 123 11.17 -2.42 -5.76
CA ALA A 123 9.76 -2.56 -6.10
C ALA A 123 8.84 -1.78 -5.14
N ALA A 124 9.20 -1.65 -3.85
CA ALA A 124 8.43 -0.90 -2.87
C ALA A 124 8.40 0.61 -3.12
N ALA A 125 9.36 1.16 -3.87
CA ALA A 125 9.42 2.59 -4.17
C ALA A 125 8.63 2.99 -5.44
N VAL A 126 8.05 2.01 -6.16
CA VAL A 126 7.50 2.25 -7.51
C VAL A 126 6.01 2.60 -7.53
N PRO A 127 5.09 1.85 -6.89
CA PRO A 127 3.65 1.92 -7.22
C PRO A 127 3.04 3.30 -7.04
N LEU A 128 3.24 3.96 -5.91
CA LEU A 128 2.61 5.26 -5.64
C LEU A 128 3.21 6.37 -6.51
N THR A 129 4.53 6.42 -6.61
CA THR A 129 5.24 7.44 -7.39
C THR A 129 5.00 7.27 -8.88
N ALA A 130 5.08 6.05 -9.41
CA ALA A 130 4.86 5.79 -10.83
C ALA A 130 3.41 6.08 -11.24
N LEU A 131 2.41 5.63 -10.46
CA LEU A 131 1.00 5.92 -10.73
C LEU A 131 0.71 7.42 -10.69
N THR A 132 1.30 8.15 -9.74
CA THR A 132 1.15 9.62 -9.64
C THR A 132 1.74 10.30 -10.88
N ILE A 133 2.94 9.91 -11.31
CA ILE A 133 3.59 10.46 -12.51
C ILE A 133 2.77 10.13 -13.76
N MET A 134 2.33 8.88 -13.93
CA MET A 134 1.54 8.48 -15.09
C MET A 134 0.24 9.29 -15.20
N GLN A 135 -0.49 9.45 -14.09
CA GLN A 135 -1.72 10.25 -14.04
C GLN A 135 -1.44 11.74 -14.34
N ALA A 136 -0.36 12.29 -13.81
CA ALA A 136 0.03 13.67 -14.09
C ALA A 136 0.35 13.89 -15.57
N LEU A 137 1.13 13.00 -16.17
CA LEU A 137 1.48 13.06 -17.59
C LEU A 137 0.24 12.94 -18.49
N GLU A 138 -0.68 12.06 -18.15
CA GLU A 138 -1.95 11.90 -18.87
C GLU A 138 -2.79 13.18 -18.81
N LEU A 139 -2.97 13.76 -17.61
CA LEU A 139 -3.72 15.02 -17.42
C LEU A 139 -3.09 16.21 -18.15
N MET A 140 -1.77 16.26 -18.25
CA MET A 140 -1.04 17.29 -19.00
C MET A 140 -1.04 17.06 -20.51
N GLY A 141 -1.58 15.94 -20.99
CA GLY A 141 -1.55 15.59 -22.41
C GLY A 141 -0.13 15.40 -22.94
N ALA A 142 0.78 14.86 -22.11
CA ALA A 142 2.16 14.64 -22.46
C ALA A 142 2.27 13.67 -23.65
N GLN A 143 3.10 14.02 -24.63
CA GLN A 143 3.35 13.22 -25.84
C GLN A 143 4.84 13.07 -26.07
N ALA A 144 5.24 11.96 -26.70
CA ALA A 144 6.63 11.74 -27.08
C ALA A 144 7.17 12.92 -27.93
N GLY A 145 8.37 13.38 -27.58
CA GLY A 145 9.04 14.49 -28.30
C GLY A 145 8.58 15.90 -27.91
N LYS A 146 7.68 16.04 -26.93
CA LYS A 146 7.34 17.35 -26.36
C LYS A 146 8.06 17.60 -25.05
N THR A 147 8.48 18.85 -24.84
CA THR A 147 8.96 19.32 -23.52
C THR A 147 7.74 19.67 -22.66
N ILE A 148 7.77 19.29 -21.41
CA ILE A 148 6.74 19.58 -20.41
C ILE A 148 7.24 20.73 -19.54
#